data_6350541b55be9ee15553e5a02f8776b2
#
_entry.id   6350541b55be9ee15553e5a02f8776b2
#
_cell.length_a   1.000
_cell.length_b   1.000
_cell.length_c   1.000
_cell.angle_alpha   90.00
_cell.angle_beta   90.00
_cell.angle_gamma   90.00
#
_symmetry.space_group_name_H-M   'P 1'
#
loop_
_entity.id
_entity.type
_entity.pdbx_description
1 polymer ?
#
loop_
_entity_poly.entity_id
_entity_poly.type
_entity_poly.pdbx_seq_one_letter_code
_entity_poly.pdbx_strand_id
1 'polypeptide(L)'
;MNMTSGKRTRRASRTSIRIEKAADIPAGVVGLGLMGNSIIACLLAAGHPVVGVTRSLSRRRNTRRHLQSLLRQMKHEKLLSADPARVVKNLRVTEDFADLRDCQVVIETVLEDLQVKYDVFRKIEAVVSPETIIGSNTSALPVTLLQKGAGHPERFMGIHWGEPAHVLRFMEIICGDQTDLRFVERAEALAERWGKEPSIVRRDVRGFLTNRCMYALLREAFYLVESGYATIEDVDRSLRNDFGYWITLAGPFRYMDLTGVPAYMRVMEHLLPDLSCTKEVPELMRKVVGAGALGVANAQGFYKYTPQEARRWEKRFLDFSYDIRALAQKYSQKPHREAKGRLYAASEH
;
A
#
# COMPACT_ATOMS: atom_id res chain seq x y z
N MET A 1 64.49 4.38 4.37
CA MET A 1 63.79 3.49 3.44
C MET A 1 62.28 3.51 3.75
N ASN A 2 61.59 4.36 3.01
CA ASN A 2 60.13 4.56 3.14
C ASN A 2 59.43 3.56 2.21
N MET A 3 58.49 2.78 2.74
CA MET A 3 57.49 2.09 1.93
C MET A 3 56.10 2.51 2.35
N THR A 4 55.51 3.43 1.58
CA THR A 4 54.11 3.83 1.67
C THR A 4 53.24 2.82 0.91
N SER A 5 52.43 2.04 1.64
CA SER A 5 51.42 1.14 1.10
C SER A 5 50.13 1.97 0.83
N GLY A 6 49.87 2.28 -0.43
CA GLY A 6 48.66 2.92 -0.86
C GLY A 6 47.48 1.94 -0.92
N LYS A 7 46.53 2.07 -0.02
CA LYS A 7 45.23 1.40 -0.13
C LYS A 7 44.42 2.08 -1.23
N ARG A 8 44.28 1.43 -2.40
CA ARG A 8 43.33 1.78 -3.42
C ARG A 8 41.93 1.41 -2.95
N THR A 9 41.14 2.38 -2.53
CA THR A 9 39.70 2.26 -2.35
C THR A 9 39.04 2.02 -3.70
N ARG A 10 38.53 0.82 -3.92
CA ARG A 10 37.66 0.50 -5.06
C ARG A 10 36.39 1.32 -4.95
N ARG A 11 36.29 2.36 -5.75
CA ARG A 11 35.05 3.10 -6.00
C ARG A 11 34.09 2.14 -6.72
N ALA A 12 33.05 1.66 -6.01
CA ALA A 12 31.97 0.92 -6.63
C ALA A 12 31.35 1.77 -7.73
N SER A 13 31.37 1.27 -8.96
CA SER A 13 30.73 1.91 -10.08
C SER A 13 29.22 1.97 -9.83
N ARG A 14 28.67 3.17 -9.72
CA ARG A 14 27.22 3.38 -9.79
C ARG A 14 26.77 2.95 -11.18
N THR A 15 26.25 1.75 -11.29
CA THR A 15 25.51 1.32 -12.49
C THR A 15 24.27 2.20 -12.56
N SER A 16 24.21 3.10 -13.51
CA SER A 16 23.01 3.88 -13.79
C SER A 16 21.90 2.90 -14.12
N ILE A 17 20.86 2.84 -13.27
CA ILE A 17 19.65 2.05 -13.53
C ILE A 17 19.09 2.57 -14.86
N ARG A 18 19.21 1.77 -15.91
CA ARG A 18 18.64 2.10 -17.22
C ARG A 18 17.13 2.15 -17.02
N ILE A 19 16.54 3.32 -17.23
CA ILE A 19 15.09 3.51 -17.09
C ILE A 19 14.42 2.84 -18.28
N GLU A 20 14.11 1.55 -18.16
CA GLU A 20 13.33 0.80 -19.15
C GLU A 20 11.93 1.42 -19.28
N LYS A 21 11.33 1.38 -20.47
CA LYS A 21 9.94 1.82 -20.65
C LYS A 21 9.01 0.83 -19.95
N ALA A 22 7.90 1.30 -19.40
CA ALA A 22 6.93 0.41 -18.73
C ALA A 22 6.41 -0.71 -19.67
N ALA A 23 6.35 -0.43 -20.99
CA ALA A 23 5.98 -1.41 -21.99
C ALA A 23 6.96 -2.59 -22.11
N ASP A 24 8.20 -2.42 -21.66
CA ASP A 24 9.24 -3.43 -21.68
C ASP A 24 9.34 -4.20 -20.35
N ILE A 25 8.46 -3.91 -19.40
CA ILE A 25 8.41 -4.50 -18.05
C ILE A 25 7.08 -5.24 -17.86
N PRO A 26 6.95 -6.51 -18.27
CA PRO A 26 5.76 -7.29 -17.98
C PRO A 26 5.56 -7.45 -16.46
N ALA A 27 4.31 -7.29 -16.03
CA ALA A 27 3.92 -7.40 -14.63
C ALA A 27 2.88 -8.51 -14.44
N GLY A 28 3.00 -9.28 -13.37
CA GLY A 28 2.07 -10.32 -12.97
C GLY A 28 1.20 -9.90 -11.78
N VAL A 29 -0.04 -10.34 -11.76
CA VAL A 29 -0.92 -10.24 -10.57
C VAL A 29 -1.58 -11.59 -10.34
N VAL A 30 -1.40 -12.17 -9.16
CA VAL A 30 -1.99 -13.44 -8.77
C VAL A 30 -3.11 -13.20 -7.77
N GLY A 31 -4.33 -13.56 -8.16
CA GLY A 31 -5.55 -13.23 -7.41
C GLY A 31 -6.30 -12.06 -8.05
N LEU A 32 -7.45 -12.32 -8.69
CA LEU A 32 -8.24 -11.30 -9.38
C LEU A 32 -9.50 -10.93 -8.58
N GLY A 33 -9.30 -10.71 -7.27
CA GLY A 33 -10.30 -10.14 -6.37
C GLY A 33 -10.41 -8.61 -6.53
N LEU A 34 -10.99 -7.96 -5.53
CA LEU A 34 -11.15 -6.50 -5.49
C LEU A 34 -9.80 -5.79 -5.66
N MET A 35 -8.83 -6.10 -4.78
CA MET A 35 -7.49 -5.51 -4.82
C MET A 35 -6.74 -5.85 -6.10
N GLY A 36 -6.72 -7.13 -6.52
CA GLY A 36 -6.02 -7.54 -7.73
C GLY A 36 -6.49 -6.80 -8.98
N ASN A 37 -7.80 -6.60 -9.14
CA ASN A 37 -8.33 -5.81 -10.24
C ASN A 37 -7.93 -4.34 -10.16
N SER A 38 -7.98 -3.74 -8.97
CA SER A 38 -7.57 -2.34 -8.76
C SER A 38 -6.07 -2.13 -9.03
N ILE A 39 -5.23 -3.09 -8.64
CA ILE A 39 -3.78 -3.11 -8.93
C ILE A 39 -3.54 -3.26 -10.44
N ILE A 40 -4.21 -4.21 -11.10
CA ILE A 40 -4.11 -4.38 -12.57
C ILE A 40 -4.46 -3.08 -13.29
N ALA A 41 -5.49 -2.35 -12.85
CA ALA A 41 -5.84 -1.07 -13.45
C ALA A 41 -4.69 -0.05 -13.35
N CYS A 42 -3.97 0.01 -12.21
CA CYS A 42 -2.77 0.86 -12.05
C CYS A 42 -1.64 0.44 -12.99
N LEU A 43 -1.33 -0.85 -13.06
CA LEU A 43 -0.25 -1.37 -13.90
C LEU A 43 -0.52 -1.12 -15.39
N LEU A 44 -1.76 -1.37 -15.83
CA LEU A 44 -2.19 -1.09 -17.20
C LEU A 44 -2.15 0.41 -17.52
N ALA A 45 -2.57 1.27 -16.58
CA ALA A 45 -2.52 2.72 -16.75
C ALA A 45 -1.09 3.25 -16.83
N ALA A 46 -0.15 2.61 -16.14
CA ALA A 46 1.29 2.88 -16.23
C ALA A 46 1.93 2.37 -17.54
N GLY A 47 1.20 1.56 -18.33
CA GLY A 47 1.64 1.06 -19.64
C GLY A 47 2.28 -0.32 -19.64
N HIS A 48 2.22 -1.07 -18.53
CA HIS A 48 2.74 -2.43 -18.46
C HIS A 48 1.88 -3.42 -19.26
N PRO A 49 2.47 -4.40 -19.96
CA PRO A 49 1.81 -5.66 -20.26
C PRO A 49 1.52 -6.39 -18.96
N VAL A 50 0.28 -6.85 -18.74
CA VAL A 50 -0.12 -7.46 -17.48
C VAL A 50 -0.63 -8.88 -17.68
N VAL A 51 -0.13 -9.81 -16.86
CA VAL A 51 -0.64 -11.17 -16.73
C VAL A 51 -1.39 -11.30 -15.43
N GLY A 52 -2.70 -11.56 -15.51
CA GLY A 52 -3.56 -11.78 -14.35
C GLY A 52 -3.85 -13.26 -14.17
N VAL A 53 -3.37 -13.87 -13.08
CA VAL A 53 -3.62 -15.29 -12.78
C VAL A 53 -4.83 -15.42 -11.86
N THR A 54 -5.80 -16.24 -12.26
CA THR A 54 -7.04 -16.53 -11.53
C THR A 54 -7.25 -18.03 -11.35
N ARG A 55 -8.03 -18.43 -10.35
CA ARG A 55 -8.43 -19.83 -10.15
C ARG A 55 -9.48 -20.32 -11.14
N SER A 56 -10.19 -19.41 -11.83
CA SER A 56 -11.25 -19.75 -12.76
C SER A 56 -11.42 -18.70 -13.84
N LEU A 57 -11.27 -19.14 -15.10
CA LEU A 57 -11.52 -18.30 -16.28
C LEU A 57 -13.01 -17.99 -16.50
N SER A 58 -13.93 -18.67 -15.81
CA SER A 58 -15.38 -18.37 -15.92
C SER A 58 -15.67 -16.89 -15.58
N ARG A 59 -14.85 -16.28 -14.75
CA ARG A 59 -14.96 -14.86 -14.35
C ARG A 59 -14.24 -13.88 -15.30
N ARG A 60 -13.50 -14.37 -16.32
CA ARG A 60 -12.68 -13.54 -17.22
C ARG A 60 -13.44 -12.37 -17.84
N ARG A 61 -14.66 -12.63 -18.33
CA ARG A 61 -15.51 -11.58 -18.95
C ARG A 61 -15.89 -10.50 -17.93
N ASN A 62 -16.22 -10.89 -16.71
CA ASN A 62 -16.58 -9.97 -15.64
C ASN A 62 -15.36 -9.17 -15.18
N THR A 63 -14.20 -9.80 -15.04
CA THR A 63 -12.92 -9.13 -14.75
C THR A 63 -12.61 -8.06 -15.78
N ARG A 64 -12.67 -8.38 -17.08
CA ARG A 64 -12.41 -7.39 -18.15
C ARG A 64 -13.41 -6.24 -18.14
N ARG A 65 -14.70 -6.50 -17.91
CA ARG A 65 -15.74 -5.48 -17.81
C ARG A 65 -15.49 -4.54 -16.63
N HIS A 66 -15.16 -5.12 -15.48
CA HIS A 66 -14.83 -4.37 -14.28
C HIS A 66 -13.60 -3.49 -14.49
N LEU A 67 -12.51 -4.03 -15.03
CA LEU A 67 -11.31 -3.26 -15.35
C LEU A 67 -11.56 -2.14 -16.35
N GLN A 68 -12.39 -2.36 -17.38
CA GLN A 68 -12.80 -1.28 -18.28
C GLN A 68 -13.56 -0.15 -17.54
N SER A 69 -14.35 -0.49 -16.52
CA SER A 69 -15.02 0.51 -15.69
C SER A 69 -14.01 1.33 -14.89
N LEU A 70 -13.04 0.67 -14.21
CA LEU A 70 -11.99 1.34 -13.46
C LEU A 70 -11.14 2.24 -14.36
N LEU A 71 -10.72 1.74 -15.53
CA LEU A 71 -9.92 2.53 -16.49
C LEU A 71 -10.70 3.73 -17.06
N ARG A 72 -12.02 3.60 -17.30
CA ARG A 72 -12.86 4.74 -17.67
C ARG A 72 -12.93 5.80 -16.57
N GLN A 73 -13.07 5.36 -15.32
CA GLN A 73 -13.03 6.24 -14.17
C GLN A 73 -11.69 6.96 -14.07
N MET A 74 -10.57 6.23 -14.16
CA MET A 74 -9.22 6.83 -14.20
C MET A 74 -9.05 7.81 -15.36
N LYS A 75 -9.66 7.55 -16.52
CA LYS A 75 -9.66 8.48 -17.66
C LYS A 75 -10.43 9.75 -17.37
N HIS A 76 -11.63 9.63 -16.77
CA HIS A 76 -12.45 10.78 -16.35
C HIS A 76 -11.68 11.66 -15.37
N GLU A 77 -11.00 11.06 -14.40
CA GLU A 77 -10.20 11.73 -13.37
C GLU A 77 -8.77 12.13 -13.85
N LYS A 78 -8.51 12.06 -15.14
CA LYS A 78 -7.23 12.45 -15.77
C LYS A 78 -6.00 11.65 -15.28
N LEU A 79 -6.21 10.50 -14.68
CA LEU A 79 -5.16 9.57 -14.25
C LEU A 79 -4.72 8.61 -15.36
N LEU A 80 -5.46 8.57 -16.47
CA LEU A 80 -5.16 7.79 -17.65
C LEU A 80 -5.29 8.68 -18.90
N SER A 81 -4.24 8.84 -19.68
CA SER A 81 -4.27 9.62 -20.93
C SER A 81 -4.77 8.79 -22.11
N ALA A 82 -4.47 7.50 -22.15
CA ALA A 82 -4.81 6.59 -23.25
C ALA A 82 -6.31 6.20 -23.26
N ASP A 83 -6.74 5.57 -24.36
CA ASP A 83 -8.09 4.99 -24.45
C ASP A 83 -8.21 3.72 -23.60
N PRO A 84 -9.18 3.65 -22.66
CA PRO A 84 -9.40 2.47 -21.82
C PRO A 84 -9.61 1.16 -22.60
N ALA A 85 -10.29 1.22 -23.77
CA ALA A 85 -10.52 0.04 -24.60
C ALA A 85 -9.23 -0.49 -25.26
N ARG A 86 -8.28 0.42 -25.52
CA ARG A 86 -6.95 0.06 -26.01
C ARG A 86 -6.07 -0.50 -24.90
N VAL A 87 -6.06 0.17 -23.75
CA VAL A 87 -5.21 -0.18 -22.59
C VAL A 87 -5.54 -1.58 -22.06
N VAL A 88 -6.83 -1.93 -21.96
CA VAL A 88 -7.24 -3.25 -21.46
C VAL A 88 -6.82 -4.42 -22.38
N LYS A 89 -6.42 -4.17 -23.63
CA LYS A 89 -5.89 -5.19 -24.52
C LYS A 89 -4.52 -5.73 -24.07
N ASN A 90 -3.76 -4.94 -23.30
CA ASN A 90 -2.48 -5.35 -22.73
C ASN A 90 -2.64 -6.31 -21.52
N LEU A 91 -3.89 -6.73 -21.20
CA LEU A 91 -4.16 -7.72 -20.16
C LEU A 91 -4.35 -9.12 -20.76
N ARG A 92 -3.55 -10.06 -20.29
CA ARG A 92 -3.79 -11.50 -20.41
C ARG A 92 -4.35 -12.04 -19.10
N VAL A 93 -5.49 -12.71 -19.13
CA VAL A 93 -6.07 -13.43 -17.98
C VAL A 93 -5.94 -14.91 -18.21
N THR A 94 -5.38 -15.63 -17.25
CA THR A 94 -5.03 -17.06 -17.37
C THR A 94 -5.25 -17.79 -16.03
N GLU A 95 -5.28 -19.13 -16.07
CA GLU A 95 -5.17 -20.02 -14.91
C GLU A 95 -3.75 -20.61 -14.80
N ASP A 96 -2.94 -20.47 -15.85
CA ASP A 96 -1.60 -21.04 -15.93
C ASP A 96 -0.55 -20.06 -15.37
N PHE A 97 0.19 -20.50 -14.34
CA PHE A 97 1.32 -19.74 -13.78
C PHE A 97 2.49 -19.64 -14.76
N ALA A 98 2.64 -20.56 -15.73
CA ALA A 98 3.70 -20.48 -16.74
C ALA A 98 3.66 -19.20 -17.58
N ASP A 99 2.50 -18.55 -17.67
CA ASP A 99 2.36 -17.26 -18.35
C ASP A 99 3.08 -16.09 -17.63
N LEU A 100 3.49 -16.28 -16.35
CA LEU A 100 4.25 -15.30 -15.57
C LEU A 100 5.76 -15.28 -15.89
N ARG A 101 6.27 -16.23 -16.70
CA ARG A 101 7.72 -16.46 -16.91
C ARG A 101 8.53 -15.22 -17.27
N ASP A 102 7.94 -14.33 -18.04
CA ASP A 102 8.60 -13.10 -18.51
C ASP A 102 8.33 -11.89 -17.61
N CYS A 103 7.54 -12.05 -16.53
CA CYS A 103 7.24 -10.96 -15.62
C CYS A 103 8.48 -10.56 -14.81
N GLN A 104 8.73 -9.25 -14.72
CA GLN A 104 9.81 -8.69 -13.91
C GLN A 104 9.35 -8.31 -12.49
N VAL A 105 8.06 -8.21 -12.28
CA VAL A 105 7.42 -8.02 -10.98
C VAL A 105 6.13 -8.82 -10.94
N VAL A 106 5.89 -9.56 -9.86
CA VAL A 106 4.64 -10.29 -9.61
C VAL A 106 4.09 -9.86 -8.26
N ILE A 107 2.82 -9.45 -8.23
CA ILE A 107 2.12 -9.03 -7.02
C ILE A 107 1.07 -10.08 -6.66
N GLU A 108 1.21 -10.67 -5.48
CA GLU A 108 0.28 -11.64 -4.93
C GLU A 108 -0.81 -10.90 -4.13
N THR A 109 -2.08 -11.24 -4.41
CA THR A 109 -3.29 -10.66 -3.77
C THR A 109 -4.33 -11.75 -3.45
N VAL A 110 -3.88 -12.95 -3.11
CA VAL A 110 -4.78 -14.05 -2.74
C VAL A 110 -5.27 -13.91 -1.30
N LEU A 111 -6.02 -14.90 -0.83
CA LEU A 111 -6.56 -14.94 0.52
C LEU A 111 -5.45 -14.76 1.58
N GLU A 112 -5.76 -14.05 2.67
CA GLU A 112 -4.83 -13.77 3.77
C GLU A 112 -4.66 -15.00 4.67
N ASP A 113 -4.14 -16.07 4.08
CA ASP A 113 -3.82 -17.35 4.69
C ASP A 113 -2.38 -17.74 4.35
N LEU A 114 -1.60 -18.09 5.36
CA LEU A 114 -0.18 -18.36 5.22
C LEU A 114 0.12 -19.52 4.28
N GLN A 115 -0.63 -20.63 4.40
CA GLN A 115 -0.42 -21.82 3.58
C GLN A 115 -0.80 -21.57 2.13
N VAL A 116 -1.90 -20.88 1.90
CA VAL A 116 -2.33 -20.48 0.55
C VAL A 116 -1.27 -19.60 -0.11
N LYS A 117 -0.69 -18.65 0.64
CA LYS A 117 0.38 -17.79 0.12
C LYS A 117 1.66 -18.57 -0.19
N TYR A 118 2.08 -19.49 0.67
CA TYR A 118 3.23 -20.37 0.41
C TYR A 118 3.04 -21.22 -0.85
N ASP A 119 1.85 -21.78 -1.07
CA ASP A 119 1.55 -22.56 -2.25
C ASP A 119 1.61 -21.71 -3.53
N VAL A 120 1.12 -20.47 -3.45
CA VAL A 120 1.17 -19.51 -4.56
C VAL A 120 2.60 -19.06 -4.83
N PHE A 121 3.40 -18.76 -3.81
CA PHE A 121 4.79 -18.35 -3.98
C PHE A 121 5.62 -19.44 -4.65
N ARG A 122 5.49 -20.70 -4.22
CA ARG A 122 6.17 -21.83 -4.88
C ARG A 122 5.83 -21.93 -6.36
N LYS A 123 4.56 -21.72 -6.74
CA LYS A 123 4.13 -21.73 -8.14
C LYS A 123 4.69 -20.55 -8.94
N ILE A 124 4.78 -19.37 -8.34
CA ILE A 124 5.40 -18.20 -8.96
C ILE A 124 6.89 -18.44 -9.16
N GLU A 125 7.61 -18.84 -8.11
CA GLU A 125 9.06 -19.05 -8.16
C GLU A 125 9.49 -20.13 -9.16
N ALA A 126 8.67 -21.16 -9.35
CA ALA A 126 8.95 -22.23 -10.31
C ALA A 126 9.03 -21.76 -11.77
N VAL A 127 8.50 -20.58 -12.09
CA VAL A 127 8.35 -20.13 -13.48
C VAL A 127 9.02 -18.80 -13.79
N VAL A 128 9.24 -17.94 -12.78
CA VAL A 128 9.81 -16.61 -12.99
C VAL A 128 11.33 -16.59 -12.83
N SER A 129 12.00 -15.62 -13.44
CA SER A 129 13.44 -15.38 -13.25
C SER A 129 13.79 -15.11 -11.77
N PRO A 130 14.99 -15.51 -11.29
CA PRO A 130 15.51 -15.08 -9.98
C PRO A 130 15.57 -13.56 -9.77
N GLU A 131 15.64 -12.79 -10.84
CA GLU A 131 15.62 -11.32 -10.81
C GLU A 131 14.21 -10.72 -10.73
N THR A 132 13.16 -11.53 -10.76
CA THR A 132 11.78 -11.06 -10.65
C THR A 132 11.46 -10.66 -9.22
N ILE A 133 10.94 -9.44 -9.02
CA ILE A 133 10.41 -9.00 -7.73
C ILE A 133 9.12 -9.77 -7.43
N ILE A 134 9.01 -10.33 -6.22
CA ILE A 134 7.77 -10.94 -5.74
C ILE A 134 7.27 -10.13 -4.55
N GLY A 135 6.13 -9.44 -4.76
CA GLY A 135 5.47 -8.63 -3.76
C GLY A 135 4.19 -9.27 -3.23
N SER A 136 4.01 -9.31 -1.92
CA SER A 136 2.73 -9.68 -1.31
C SER A 136 1.93 -8.43 -0.92
N ASN A 137 0.66 -8.40 -1.29
CA ASN A 137 -0.27 -7.36 -0.84
C ASN A 137 -0.90 -7.71 0.52
N THR A 138 -0.18 -8.42 1.37
CA THR A 138 -0.62 -8.71 2.74
C THR A 138 -0.80 -7.42 3.55
N SER A 139 -1.80 -7.40 4.44
CA SER A 139 -2.01 -6.30 5.39
C SER A 139 -1.69 -6.71 6.83
N ALA A 140 -1.59 -8.02 7.12
CA ALA A 140 -1.48 -8.53 8.48
C ALA A 140 -0.34 -9.53 8.69
N LEU A 141 0.02 -10.32 7.67
CA LEU A 141 1.06 -11.33 7.80
C LEU A 141 2.46 -10.69 7.72
N PRO A 142 3.35 -10.95 8.69
CA PRO A 142 4.72 -10.48 8.63
C PRO A 142 5.45 -10.96 7.37
N VAL A 143 6.16 -10.06 6.69
CA VAL A 143 6.89 -10.39 5.46
C VAL A 143 8.01 -11.39 5.72
N THR A 144 8.71 -11.25 6.85
CA THR A 144 9.71 -12.21 7.33
C THR A 144 9.15 -13.63 7.47
N LEU A 145 7.88 -13.76 7.90
CA LEU A 145 7.21 -15.06 7.96
C LEU A 145 6.92 -15.59 6.55
N LEU A 146 6.49 -14.73 5.62
CA LEU A 146 6.23 -15.10 4.23
C LEU A 146 7.52 -15.57 3.54
N GLN A 147 8.66 -14.97 3.84
CA GLN A 147 9.97 -15.35 3.30
C GLN A 147 10.41 -16.77 3.65
N LYS A 148 9.92 -17.34 4.77
CA LYS A 148 10.23 -18.72 5.17
C LYS A 148 9.74 -19.78 4.17
N GLY A 149 8.72 -19.44 3.36
CA GLY A 149 8.21 -20.32 2.32
C GLY A 149 8.83 -20.10 0.94
N ALA A 150 9.80 -19.17 0.82
CA ALA A 150 10.42 -18.78 -0.43
C ALA A 150 11.76 -19.50 -0.66
N GLY A 151 12.02 -19.89 -1.92
CA GLY A 151 13.31 -20.43 -2.35
C GLY A 151 14.37 -19.33 -2.54
N HIS A 152 13.93 -18.10 -2.87
CA HIS A 152 14.77 -16.92 -3.10
C HIS A 152 14.20 -15.72 -2.29
N PRO A 153 14.36 -15.74 -0.95
CA PRO A 153 13.75 -14.77 -0.06
C PRO A 153 14.26 -13.33 -0.25
N GLU A 154 15.45 -13.15 -0.84
CA GLU A 154 16.07 -11.85 -1.08
C GLU A 154 15.25 -10.93 -2.01
N ARG A 155 14.42 -11.50 -2.87
CA ARG A 155 13.55 -10.77 -3.81
C ARG A 155 12.10 -10.61 -3.34
N PHE A 156 11.79 -11.18 -2.16
CA PHE A 156 10.46 -11.07 -1.54
C PHE A 156 10.35 -9.84 -0.67
N MET A 157 9.21 -9.16 -0.79
CA MET A 157 8.86 -8.00 0.03
C MET A 157 7.36 -7.88 0.16
N GLY A 158 6.89 -7.11 1.14
CA GLY A 158 5.53 -6.61 1.12
C GLY A 158 5.42 -5.47 0.11
N ILE A 159 4.39 -5.50 -0.73
CA ILE A 159 3.97 -4.34 -1.56
C ILE A 159 2.51 -4.09 -1.22
N HIS A 160 2.29 -3.37 -0.12
CA HIS A 160 0.98 -3.13 0.46
C HIS A 160 0.33 -1.92 -0.18
N TRP A 161 -0.78 -2.16 -0.87
CA TRP A 161 -1.56 -1.14 -1.55
C TRP A 161 -2.75 -0.72 -0.69
N GLY A 162 -3.11 0.56 -0.76
CA GLY A 162 -4.36 1.04 -0.18
C GLY A 162 -5.56 0.75 -1.08
N GLU A 163 -6.75 0.61 -0.50
CA GLU A 163 -7.99 0.44 -1.23
C GLU A 163 -8.78 1.76 -1.30
N PRO A 164 -9.24 2.17 -2.49
CA PRO A 164 -9.03 1.53 -3.80
C PRO A 164 -7.65 1.87 -4.39
N ALA A 165 -6.92 0.85 -4.85
CA ALA A 165 -5.53 1.02 -5.30
C ALA A 165 -5.40 1.99 -6.48
N HIS A 166 -6.35 2.04 -7.40
CA HIS A 166 -6.31 2.92 -8.57
C HIS A 166 -6.56 4.40 -8.23
N VAL A 167 -7.05 4.70 -7.02
CA VAL A 167 -7.30 6.07 -6.55
C VAL A 167 -6.18 6.55 -5.63
N LEU A 168 -5.81 5.77 -4.61
CA LEU A 168 -4.89 6.20 -3.57
C LEU A 168 -3.44 6.23 -4.07
N ARG A 169 -2.68 7.24 -3.61
CA ARG A 169 -1.22 7.30 -3.82
C ARG A 169 -0.46 6.43 -2.83
N PHE A 170 -1.12 5.95 -1.81
CA PHE A 170 -0.57 5.13 -0.75
C PHE A 170 0.05 3.83 -1.29
N MET A 171 1.21 3.51 -0.77
CA MET A 171 1.90 2.23 -0.88
C MET A 171 2.93 2.09 0.23
N GLU A 172 3.04 0.92 0.82
CA GLU A 172 4.17 0.56 1.69
C GLU A 172 4.97 -0.56 1.03
N ILE A 173 6.28 -0.39 0.96
CA ILE A 173 7.23 -1.44 0.57
C ILE A 173 7.89 -1.93 1.86
N ILE A 174 7.65 -3.18 2.24
CA ILE A 174 8.05 -3.73 3.52
C ILE A 174 9.18 -4.74 3.29
N CYS A 175 10.33 -4.47 3.92
CA CYS A 175 11.45 -5.38 3.93
C CYS A 175 11.23 -6.47 4.99
N GLY A 176 11.30 -7.75 4.58
CA GLY A 176 11.54 -8.83 5.52
C GLY A 176 13.04 -8.93 5.84
N ASP A 177 13.41 -9.81 6.77
CA ASP A 177 14.78 -9.93 7.26
C ASP A 177 15.80 -10.28 6.17
N GLN A 178 15.39 -10.90 5.08
CA GLN A 178 16.24 -11.34 3.98
C GLN A 178 16.07 -10.53 2.70
N THR A 179 15.27 -9.46 2.73
CA THR A 179 15.03 -8.63 1.52
C THR A 179 16.30 -7.86 1.12
N ASP A 180 16.78 -8.07 -0.11
CA ASP A 180 17.90 -7.31 -0.66
C ASP A 180 17.44 -5.92 -1.13
N LEU A 181 18.16 -4.89 -0.71
CA LEU A 181 17.84 -3.48 -0.99
C LEU A 181 17.81 -3.16 -2.50
N ARG A 182 18.55 -3.87 -3.34
CA ARG A 182 18.49 -3.69 -4.80
C ARG A 182 17.10 -3.93 -5.38
N PHE A 183 16.35 -4.90 -4.81
CA PHE A 183 14.96 -5.15 -5.21
C PHE A 183 14.01 -4.09 -4.65
N VAL A 184 14.29 -3.57 -3.45
CA VAL A 184 13.52 -2.47 -2.86
C VAL A 184 13.63 -1.20 -3.70
N GLU A 185 14.84 -0.82 -4.12
CA GLU A 185 15.08 0.34 -5.00
C GLU A 185 14.34 0.20 -6.34
N ARG A 186 14.34 -1.00 -6.93
CA ARG A 186 13.59 -1.28 -8.16
C ARG A 186 12.09 -1.19 -7.93
N ALA A 187 11.57 -1.74 -6.82
CA ALA A 187 10.16 -1.67 -6.46
C ALA A 187 9.71 -0.22 -6.21
N GLU A 188 10.53 0.58 -5.53
CA GLU A 188 10.28 2.02 -5.32
C GLU A 188 10.17 2.77 -6.66
N ALA A 189 11.10 2.53 -7.58
CA ALA A 189 11.09 3.15 -8.91
C ALA A 189 9.86 2.74 -9.74
N LEU A 190 9.39 1.49 -9.62
CA LEU A 190 8.16 1.01 -10.24
C LEU A 190 6.93 1.65 -9.61
N ALA A 191 6.87 1.75 -8.27
CA ALA A 191 5.77 2.36 -7.54
C ALA A 191 5.54 3.83 -7.96
N GLU A 192 6.61 4.61 -8.12
CA GLU A 192 6.53 5.98 -8.62
C GLU A 192 5.85 6.05 -10.01
N ARG A 193 6.17 5.10 -10.90
CA ARG A 193 5.53 5.00 -12.23
C ARG A 193 4.06 4.61 -12.16
N TRP A 194 3.67 3.85 -11.15
CA TRP A 194 2.26 3.50 -10.89
C TRP A 194 1.47 4.65 -10.26
N GLY A 195 2.08 5.84 -10.15
CA GLY A 195 1.47 7.01 -9.54
C GLY A 195 1.34 6.89 -8.02
N LYS A 196 2.23 6.11 -7.39
CA LYS A 196 2.32 5.94 -5.94
C LYS A 196 3.40 6.84 -5.33
N GLU A 197 3.28 7.03 -4.04
CA GLU A 197 4.27 7.67 -3.19
C GLU A 197 4.65 6.68 -2.08
N PRO A 198 5.58 5.75 -2.38
CA PRO A 198 5.85 4.64 -1.48
C PRO A 198 6.57 5.07 -0.21
N SER A 199 6.17 4.46 0.92
CA SER A 199 6.91 4.48 2.17
C SER A 199 7.70 3.18 2.32
N ILE A 200 8.97 3.27 2.74
CA ILE A 200 9.82 2.09 2.95
C ILE A 200 9.79 1.69 4.42
N VAL A 201 9.27 0.49 4.70
CA VAL A 201 9.30 -0.13 6.03
C VAL A 201 10.55 -1.00 6.10
N ARG A 202 11.60 -0.47 6.72
CA ARG A 202 12.96 -1.05 6.71
C ARG A 202 13.12 -2.36 7.47
N ARG A 203 12.30 -2.56 8.47
CA ARG A 203 12.24 -3.79 9.28
C ARG A 203 10.79 -4.19 9.42
N ASP A 204 10.53 -5.47 9.22
CA ASP A 204 9.21 -6.02 9.33
C ASP A 204 8.63 -5.79 10.73
N VAL A 205 7.42 -5.27 10.75
CA VAL A 205 6.66 -5.05 11.98
C VAL A 205 5.18 -5.32 11.70
N ARG A 206 4.54 -6.08 12.57
CA ARG A 206 3.12 -6.41 12.41
C ARG A 206 2.26 -5.16 12.32
N GLY A 207 1.47 -5.04 11.25
CA GLY A 207 0.60 -3.89 10.97
C GLY A 207 1.31 -2.72 10.28
N PHE A 208 2.61 -2.86 9.94
CA PHE A 208 3.42 -1.91 9.19
C PHE A 208 3.39 -0.49 9.79
N LEU A 209 3.43 0.58 9.00
CA LEU A 209 3.40 1.95 9.52
C LEU A 209 1.94 2.44 9.68
N THR A 210 1.20 2.45 8.58
CA THR A 210 -0.12 3.08 8.54
C THR A 210 -1.13 2.40 9.44
N ASN A 211 -1.22 1.05 9.39
CA ASN A 211 -2.15 0.34 10.27
C ASN A 211 -1.82 0.55 11.74
N ARG A 212 -0.55 0.55 12.14
CA ARG A 212 -0.17 0.80 13.52
C ARG A 212 -0.64 2.17 14.03
N CYS A 213 -0.39 3.22 13.24
CA CYS A 213 -0.83 4.57 13.59
C CYS A 213 -2.36 4.67 13.60
N MET A 214 -3.02 4.09 12.59
CA MET A 214 -4.48 4.07 12.48
C MET A 214 -5.13 3.36 13.67
N TYR A 215 -4.67 2.17 14.03
CA TYR A 215 -5.25 1.43 15.15
C TYR A 215 -4.93 2.04 16.53
N ALA A 216 -3.82 2.78 16.67
CA ALA A 216 -3.57 3.57 17.86
C ALA A 216 -4.60 4.71 17.99
N LEU A 217 -4.90 5.42 16.89
CA LEU A 217 -5.95 6.43 16.84
C LEU A 217 -7.34 5.82 17.14
N LEU A 218 -7.69 4.71 16.50
CA LEU A 218 -8.97 4.04 16.72
C LEU A 218 -9.15 3.59 18.17
N ARG A 219 -8.10 3.04 18.79
CA ARG A 219 -8.13 2.64 20.20
C ARG A 219 -8.52 3.81 21.11
N GLU A 220 -7.92 4.97 20.88
CA GLU A 220 -8.25 6.19 21.66
C GLU A 220 -9.65 6.70 21.35
N ALA A 221 -10.07 6.70 20.08
CA ALA A 221 -11.42 7.09 19.68
C ALA A 221 -12.51 6.25 20.38
N PHE A 222 -12.32 4.92 20.45
CA PHE A 222 -13.23 4.03 21.16
C PHE A 222 -13.22 4.30 22.68
N TYR A 223 -12.05 4.52 23.28
CA TYR A 223 -11.93 4.85 24.70
C TYR A 223 -12.73 6.11 25.05
N LEU A 224 -12.62 7.17 24.26
CA LEU A 224 -13.34 8.41 24.49
C LEU A 224 -14.87 8.23 24.45
N VAL A 225 -15.37 7.39 23.54
CA VAL A 225 -16.80 7.10 23.41
C VAL A 225 -17.27 6.18 24.55
N GLU A 226 -16.58 5.08 24.81
CA GLU A 226 -16.97 4.08 25.82
C GLU A 226 -16.90 4.63 27.25
N SER A 227 -15.97 5.56 27.50
CA SER A 227 -15.86 6.24 28.80
C SER A 227 -16.81 7.44 28.95
N GLY A 228 -17.64 7.74 27.94
CA GLY A 228 -18.64 8.79 27.99
C GLY A 228 -18.10 10.22 27.87
N TYR A 229 -16.87 10.39 27.40
CA TYR A 229 -16.30 11.73 27.18
C TYR A 229 -16.89 12.44 25.96
N ALA A 230 -17.30 11.68 24.94
CA ALA A 230 -17.86 12.22 23.71
C ALA A 230 -18.78 11.22 23.00
N THR A 231 -19.63 11.73 22.12
CA THR A 231 -20.40 10.89 21.18
C THR A 231 -19.52 10.43 20.00
N ILE A 232 -19.98 9.41 19.25
CA ILE A 232 -19.33 8.96 18.01
C ILE A 232 -19.22 10.14 17.04
N GLU A 233 -20.30 10.91 16.89
CA GLU A 233 -20.40 12.06 16.00
C GLU A 233 -19.40 13.18 16.37
N ASP A 234 -19.17 13.40 17.67
CA ASP A 234 -18.26 14.43 18.16
C ASP A 234 -16.80 14.03 17.93
N VAL A 235 -16.44 12.77 18.18
CA VAL A 235 -15.11 12.23 17.88
C VAL A 235 -14.82 12.34 16.38
N ASP A 236 -15.74 11.87 15.54
CA ASP A 236 -15.59 11.95 14.08
C ASP A 236 -15.47 13.41 13.59
N ARG A 237 -16.28 14.31 14.16
CA ARG A 237 -16.24 15.74 13.81
C ARG A 237 -14.93 16.38 14.17
N SER A 238 -14.44 16.13 15.39
CA SER A 238 -13.18 16.67 15.89
C SER A 238 -12.01 16.21 15.04
N LEU A 239 -11.85 14.91 14.87
CA LEU A 239 -10.73 14.33 14.10
C LEU A 239 -10.76 14.77 12.63
N ARG A 240 -11.92 14.82 12.01
CA ARG A 240 -12.06 15.26 10.62
C ARG A 240 -11.69 16.73 10.42
N ASN A 241 -12.08 17.62 11.36
CA ASN A 241 -11.92 19.06 11.19
C ASN A 241 -10.57 19.60 11.66
N ASP A 242 -9.79 18.84 12.40
CA ASP A 242 -8.43 19.20 12.78
C ASP A 242 -7.40 18.20 12.24
N PHE A 243 -7.35 17.00 12.79
CA PHE A 243 -6.36 15.98 12.40
C PHE A 243 -6.38 15.67 10.90
N GLY A 244 -7.57 15.48 10.31
CA GLY A 244 -7.76 15.23 8.88
C GLY A 244 -7.25 16.35 7.98
N TYR A 245 -7.20 17.58 8.49
CA TYR A 245 -6.76 18.75 7.73
C TYR A 245 -5.26 18.74 7.44
N TRP A 246 -4.45 18.55 8.46
CA TRP A 246 -3.00 18.64 8.31
C TRP A 246 -2.34 17.31 7.95
N ILE A 247 -2.91 16.17 8.35
CA ILE A 247 -2.29 14.84 8.12
C ILE A 247 -2.15 14.53 6.63
N THR A 248 -3.05 15.03 5.81
CA THR A 248 -3.01 14.84 4.34
C THR A 248 -1.93 15.67 3.66
N LEU A 249 -1.47 16.75 4.30
CA LEU A 249 -0.43 17.64 3.76
C LEU A 249 0.96 17.30 4.29
N ALA A 250 1.09 17.22 5.61
CA ALA A 250 2.40 17.29 6.26
C ALA A 250 2.82 15.95 6.91
N GLY A 251 1.89 15.14 7.36
CA GLY A 251 2.21 14.05 8.28
C GLY A 251 2.63 14.55 9.68
N PRO A 252 2.75 13.65 10.68
CA PRO A 252 2.88 14.06 12.09
C PRO A 252 4.16 14.82 12.39
N PHE A 253 5.31 14.35 11.93
CA PHE A 253 6.59 15.00 12.25
C PHE A 253 6.72 16.37 11.59
N ARG A 254 6.34 16.50 10.32
CA ARG A 254 6.37 17.78 9.62
C ARG A 254 5.40 18.78 10.23
N TYR A 255 4.26 18.32 10.72
CA TYR A 255 3.30 19.18 11.40
C TYR A 255 3.85 19.72 12.72
N MET A 256 4.54 18.88 13.51
CA MET A 256 5.22 19.34 14.73
C MET A 256 6.32 20.39 14.43
N ASP A 257 7.07 20.21 13.34
CA ASP A 257 8.05 21.22 12.89
C ASP A 257 7.38 22.57 12.55
N LEU A 258 6.22 22.52 11.89
CA LEU A 258 5.48 23.73 11.49
C LEU A 258 4.86 24.48 12.68
N THR A 259 4.52 23.78 13.76
CA THR A 259 3.76 24.32 14.88
C THR A 259 4.57 24.45 16.18
N GLY A 260 5.80 23.94 16.22
CA GLY A 260 6.74 24.16 17.31
C GLY A 260 6.98 22.93 18.20
N VAL A 261 8.06 22.20 17.93
CA VAL A 261 8.46 20.95 18.60
C VAL A 261 8.46 21.01 20.14
N PRO A 262 8.97 22.08 20.82
CA PRO A 262 9.01 22.12 22.29
C PRO A 262 7.63 22.07 22.96
N ALA A 263 6.59 22.57 22.28
CA ALA A 263 5.23 22.53 22.80
C ALA A 263 4.71 21.07 22.86
N TYR A 264 4.99 20.30 21.82
CA TYR A 264 4.60 18.88 21.77
C TYR A 264 5.27 18.05 22.87
N MET A 265 6.56 18.28 23.12
CA MET A 265 7.26 17.58 24.20
C MET A 265 6.55 17.80 25.55
N ARG A 266 6.25 19.05 25.90
CA ARG A 266 5.53 19.38 27.14
C ARG A 266 4.14 18.74 27.22
N VAL A 267 3.40 18.76 26.11
CA VAL A 267 2.06 18.11 26.07
C VAL A 267 2.18 16.60 26.21
N MET A 268 3.15 15.96 25.54
CA MET A 268 3.38 14.53 25.63
C MET A 268 3.73 14.08 27.05
N GLU A 269 4.51 14.84 27.80
CA GLU A 269 4.86 14.55 29.20
C GLU A 269 3.64 14.39 30.09
N HIS A 270 2.56 15.14 29.82
CA HIS A 270 1.33 15.11 30.61
C HIS A 270 0.24 14.21 30.03
N LEU A 271 0.14 14.14 28.70
CA LEU A 271 -0.99 13.47 28.04
C LEU A 271 -0.74 11.97 27.79
N LEU A 272 0.49 11.57 27.43
CA LEU A 272 0.76 10.15 27.10
C LEU A 272 0.41 9.16 28.23
N PRO A 273 0.60 9.49 29.54
CA PRO A 273 0.20 8.58 30.62
C PRO A 273 -1.31 8.31 30.71
N ASP A 274 -2.12 9.25 30.22
CA ASP A 274 -3.59 9.17 30.31
C ASP A 274 -4.24 8.53 29.10
N LEU A 275 -3.47 8.32 28.01
CA LEU A 275 -4.01 7.68 26.80
C LEU A 275 -4.26 6.20 27.01
N SER A 276 -5.28 5.69 26.35
CA SER A 276 -5.64 4.28 26.39
C SER A 276 -4.49 3.38 25.94
N CYS A 277 -4.17 2.36 26.74
CA CYS A 277 -3.18 1.32 26.43
C CYS A 277 -3.81 -0.08 26.27
N THR A 278 -5.14 -0.18 26.17
CA THR A 278 -5.84 -1.46 26.03
C THR A 278 -5.37 -2.26 24.84
N LYS A 279 -5.30 -3.60 25.02
CA LYS A 279 -4.97 -4.58 23.97
C LYS A 279 -6.19 -5.34 23.49
N GLU A 280 -7.35 -5.08 24.09
CA GLU A 280 -8.60 -5.77 23.80
C GLU A 280 -9.37 -5.07 22.69
N VAL A 281 -10.19 -5.85 21.99
CA VAL A 281 -11.18 -5.29 21.06
C VAL A 281 -12.23 -4.52 21.86
N PRO A 282 -12.53 -3.25 21.53
CA PRO A 282 -13.52 -2.45 22.24
C PRO A 282 -14.90 -3.11 22.29
N GLU A 283 -15.60 -2.94 23.40
CA GLU A 283 -16.92 -3.55 23.61
C GLU A 283 -17.96 -3.03 22.61
N LEU A 284 -17.92 -1.74 22.31
CA LEU A 284 -18.77 -1.12 21.30
C LEU A 284 -18.57 -1.78 19.91
N MET A 285 -17.33 -2.10 19.53
CA MET A 285 -17.05 -2.84 18.29
C MET A 285 -17.66 -4.24 18.32
N ARG A 286 -17.50 -4.97 19.44
CA ARG A 286 -18.08 -6.30 19.62
C ARG A 286 -19.61 -6.28 19.50
N LYS A 287 -20.26 -5.28 20.11
CA LYS A 287 -21.73 -5.11 20.04
C LYS A 287 -22.22 -4.83 18.62
N VAL A 288 -21.55 -3.92 17.91
CA VAL A 288 -21.92 -3.55 16.54
C VAL A 288 -21.76 -4.75 15.59
N VAL A 289 -20.62 -5.46 15.66
CA VAL A 289 -20.38 -6.66 14.84
C VAL A 289 -21.33 -7.80 15.25
N GLY A 290 -21.54 -8.02 16.55
CA GLY A 290 -22.46 -9.05 17.07
C GLY A 290 -23.92 -8.83 16.65
N ALA A 291 -24.31 -7.58 16.38
CA ALA A 291 -25.60 -7.23 15.79
C ALA A 291 -25.69 -7.47 14.27
N GLY A 292 -24.64 -8.02 13.63
CA GLY A 292 -24.62 -8.32 12.20
C GLY A 292 -24.30 -7.14 11.31
N ALA A 293 -23.72 -6.06 11.85
CA ALA A 293 -23.35 -4.88 11.07
C ALA A 293 -22.17 -5.16 10.15
N LEU A 294 -22.32 -4.74 8.87
CA LEU A 294 -21.28 -4.78 7.83
C LEU A 294 -20.96 -3.36 7.29
N GLY A 295 -21.34 -2.33 8.05
CA GLY A 295 -21.20 -0.94 7.62
C GLY A 295 -22.15 -0.55 6.49
N VAL A 296 -21.69 0.25 5.54
CA VAL A 296 -22.49 0.69 4.39
C VAL A 296 -22.95 -0.48 3.50
N ALA A 297 -22.22 -1.61 3.50
CA ALA A 297 -22.56 -2.78 2.68
C ALA A 297 -23.96 -3.37 2.99
N ASN A 298 -24.39 -3.31 4.25
CA ASN A 298 -25.75 -3.72 4.65
C ASN A 298 -26.54 -2.59 5.35
N ALA A 299 -26.07 -1.35 5.20
CA ALA A 299 -26.66 -0.14 5.78
C ALA A 299 -26.73 -0.14 7.32
N GLN A 300 -25.92 -0.96 7.99
CA GLN A 300 -25.83 -1.07 9.45
C GLN A 300 -24.39 -0.99 9.90
N GLY A 301 -24.07 -0.07 10.80
CA GLY A 301 -22.73 0.16 11.34
C GLY A 301 -22.80 0.93 12.65
N PHE A 302 -21.79 1.73 12.94
CA PHE A 302 -21.81 2.73 14.01
C PHE A 302 -22.88 3.78 13.75
N TYR A 303 -23.23 4.02 12.50
CA TYR A 303 -24.34 4.81 12.04
C TYR A 303 -25.41 3.91 11.42
N LYS A 304 -26.66 4.37 11.47
CA LYS A 304 -27.77 3.76 10.73
C LYS A 304 -27.90 4.48 9.40
N TYR A 305 -28.09 3.73 8.33
CA TYR A 305 -28.24 4.27 6.98
C TYR A 305 -29.51 3.74 6.33
N THR A 306 -30.15 4.54 5.51
CA THR A 306 -30.99 4.01 4.44
C THR A 306 -30.11 3.46 3.31
N PRO A 307 -30.59 2.53 2.48
CA PRO A 307 -29.82 2.05 1.31
C PRO A 307 -29.38 3.15 0.35
N GLN A 308 -30.13 4.24 0.29
CA GLN A 308 -29.78 5.41 -0.53
C GLN A 308 -28.64 6.23 0.10
N GLU A 309 -28.66 6.42 1.40
CA GLU A 309 -27.57 7.10 2.14
C GLU A 309 -26.29 6.31 2.08
N ALA A 310 -26.33 4.99 2.23
CA ALA A 310 -25.17 4.11 2.10
C ALA A 310 -24.47 4.30 0.74
N ARG A 311 -25.24 4.19 -0.37
CA ARG A 311 -24.72 4.45 -1.72
C ARG A 311 -24.19 5.87 -1.91
N ARG A 312 -24.84 6.87 -1.28
CA ARG A 312 -24.37 8.27 -1.32
C ARG A 312 -23.03 8.42 -0.60
N TRP A 313 -22.81 7.72 0.52
CA TRP A 313 -21.55 7.74 1.25
C TRP A 313 -20.42 7.06 0.47
N GLU A 314 -20.67 5.92 -0.17
CA GLU A 314 -19.68 5.25 -1.04
C GLU A 314 -19.24 6.19 -2.17
N LYS A 315 -20.22 6.82 -2.85
CA LYS A 315 -19.90 7.77 -3.91
C LYS A 315 -19.12 8.98 -3.39
N ARG A 316 -19.56 9.60 -2.29
CA ARG A 316 -18.86 10.74 -1.68
C ARG A 316 -17.43 10.41 -1.27
N PHE A 317 -17.21 9.23 -0.69
CA PHE A 317 -15.89 8.79 -0.32
C PHE A 317 -14.96 8.66 -1.54
N LEU A 318 -15.49 8.12 -2.61
CA LEU A 318 -14.73 7.96 -3.86
C LEU A 318 -14.40 9.33 -4.49
N ASP A 319 -15.40 10.20 -4.64
CA ASP A 319 -15.23 11.56 -5.19
C ASP A 319 -14.19 12.35 -4.35
N PHE A 320 -14.36 12.37 -3.04
CA PHE A 320 -13.43 13.00 -2.09
C PHE A 320 -12.00 12.44 -2.18
N SER A 321 -11.86 11.15 -2.39
CA SER A 321 -10.53 10.51 -2.53
C SER A 321 -9.79 11.02 -3.77
N TYR A 322 -10.49 11.30 -4.88
CA TYR A 322 -9.91 11.93 -6.06
C TYR A 322 -9.55 13.40 -5.81
N ASP A 323 -10.40 14.16 -5.13
CA ASP A 323 -10.13 15.55 -4.77
C ASP A 323 -8.90 15.66 -3.87
N ILE A 324 -8.79 14.82 -2.83
CA ILE A 324 -7.61 14.75 -1.95
C ILE A 324 -6.37 14.34 -2.73
N ARG A 325 -6.48 13.39 -3.65
CA ARG A 325 -5.35 13.02 -4.51
C ARG A 325 -4.85 14.21 -5.34
N ALA A 326 -5.76 14.95 -5.96
CA ALA A 326 -5.41 16.13 -6.76
C ALA A 326 -4.78 17.23 -5.89
N LEU A 327 -5.36 17.46 -4.70
CA LEU A 327 -4.85 18.42 -3.74
C LEU A 327 -3.44 18.03 -3.26
N ALA A 328 -3.25 16.79 -2.85
CA ALA A 328 -1.95 16.28 -2.43
C ALA A 328 -0.89 16.39 -3.54
N GLN A 329 -1.25 16.15 -4.81
CA GLN A 329 -0.35 16.34 -5.94
C GLN A 329 0.06 17.81 -6.14
N LYS A 330 -0.89 18.75 -5.96
CA LYS A 330 -0.64 20.19 -6.08
C LYS A 330 0.42 20.66 -5.06
N TYR A 331 0.40 20.11 -3.86
CA TYR A 331 1.28 20.50 -2.75
C TYR A 331 2.41 19.49 -2.50
N SER A 332 2.53 18.43 -3.31
CA SER A 332 3.60 17.46 -3.14
C SER A 332 4.97 18.12 -3.33
N GLN A 333 5.80 18.01 -2.32
CA GLN A 333 7.21 18.37 -2.44
C GLN A 333 7.92 17.25 -3.20
N LYS A 334 8.71 17.61 -4.23
CA LYS A 334 9.63 16.63 -4.83
C LYS A 334 10.56 16.13 -3.73
N PRO A 335 10.70 14.82 -3.51
CA PRO A 335 11.62 14.33 -2.51
C PRO A 335 13.01 14.90 -2.76
N HIS A 336 13.64 15.47 -1.73
CA HIS A 336 15.02 15.95 -1.82
C HIS A 336 15.90 14.78 -2.24
N ARG A 337 16.48 14.83 -3.44
CA ARG A 337 17.37 13.77 -3.97
C ARG A 337 18.57 13.47 -3.07
N GLU A 338 18.98 14.42 -2.23
CA GLU A 338 20.07 14.25 -1.25
C GLU A 338 19.71 13.35 -0.07
N ALA A 339 18.43 13.24 0.31
CA ALA A 339 17.99 12.33 1.37
C ALA A 339 18.08 10.85 0.95
N LYS A 340 17.93 10.54 -0.36
CA LYS A 340 17.99 9.15 -0.88
C LYS A 340 19.35 8.48 -0.64
N GLY A 341 20.47 9.22 -0.67
CA GLY A 341 21.82 8.67 -0.43
C GLY A 341 22.15 8.35 1.03
N ARG A 342 21.49 9.01 1.99
CA ARG A 342 21.71 8.79 3.45
C ARG A 342 20.78 7.72 4.04
N LEU A 343 19.69 7.40 3.35
CA LEU A 343 18.68 6.45 3.81
C LEU A 343 19.19 5.00 3.85
N TYR A 344 20.19 4.67 3.03
CA TYR A 344 20.75 3.32 2.93
C TYR A 344 22.09 3.17 3.68
N ALA A 345 22.67 4.26 4.20
CA ALA A 345 23.96 4.24 4.89
C ALA A 345 23.88 4.05 6.42
N ALA A 346 22.68 3.97 7.01
CA ALA A 346 22.48 3.95 8.47
C ALA A 346 22.09 2.56 9.03
N SER A 347 22.59 1.46 8.47
CA SER A 347 22.35 0.10 8.97
C SER A 347 23.60 -0.59 9.55
N GLU A 348 24.59 0.19 10.00
CA GLU A 348 25.69 -0.34 10.82
C GLU A 348 25.57 0.22 12.24
N HIS A 349 24.59 -0.28 13.02
CA HIS A 349 24.66 -0.30 14.51
C HIS A 349 23.66 -1.31 15.06
#